data_29b2f208ab465328319f64ac4495cfa5
#
_entry.id   29b2f208ab465328319f64ac4495cfa5
#
_cell.length_a   1.000
_cell.length_b   1.000
_cell.length_c   1.000
_cell.angle_alpha   90.00
_cell.angle_beta   90.00
_cell.angle_gamma   90.00
#
_symmetry.space_group_name_H-M   'P 1'
#
loop_
_entity.id
_entity.type
_entity.pdbx_description
1 polymer ?
#
loop_
_entity_poly.entity_id
_entity_poly.type
_entity_poly.pdbx_seq_one_letter_code
_entity_poly.pdbx_strand_id
1 'polypeptide(L)'
;MKLHIYKGICSFFLLAVSLSSCQDFLEFEPYGLEGSVNFWKTENDVQKALNAFHEFTYKEGVTGRGLMWFENCSDNIVTGRPQAEADQIKNFQMSAGNGRDAKETWPAMFQLNAKANDVLRNVPGMAISEEMKNKAIGQAHFYRAFAYLWLAPFYGDNGPNGGIPIITENTPTAELDQPRPSSVLANYDMIIQDMEEAGNLLPYFSQLPSEDYGRPHKAAAWAFAARAALYAAQYDAKYYNTVIDYCDRIINLTGEDKRGLYPDFSRLFRQENNFCEEYVFSLLGNAIEGPKFHGMSFQNGGWGLYNTWGYFQPTLELYKAYEKGDVRRDATILYPGNHITFVGEDIHFGVNPSGISSTSGMTFRKFISSWESRNSIGNTVNPNSNNSSNVLGMVLIRYADVLLMKAEALIWSQGEGNTEAKALLNRIRKRAGLPENSQATKAQLKNERRCELAFEFQPSRHIDLVRWGDAQQAYSKPLHGIKVTLRTDGTGIDHIDEIEIWASRTFNPKVHHVFPIPSTEISRSKNLTQNKGY
;
A
#
# COMPACT_ATOMS: atom_id res chain seq x y z
N MET A 1 1.41 37.63 78.02
CA MET A 1 1.40 36.18 77.77
C MET A 1 0.14 35.63 77.04
N LYS A 2 -1.06 36.25 77.22
CA LYS A 2 -2.32 35.80 76.56
C LYS A 2 -2.42 36.16 75.05
N LEU A 3 -1.73 37.18 74.53
CA LEU A 3 -1.84 37.65 73.17
C LEU A 3 -1.00 36.82 72.18
N HIS A 4 0.05 36.11 72.64
CA HIS A 4 0.89 35.23 71.76
C HIS A 4 0.29 33.85 71.54
N ILE A 5 -0.58 33.40 72.47
CA ILE A 5 -1.25 32.08 72.33
C ILE A 5 -2.32 32.14 71.23
N TYR A 6 -3.07 33.24 71.12
CA TYR A 6 -4.07 33.39 70.05
C TYR A 6 -3.45 33.51 68.66
N LYS A 7 -2.27 34.11 68.49
CA LYS A 7 -1.58 34.19 67.22
C LYS A 7 -1.06 32.82 66.76
N GLY A 8 -0.61 31.97 67.69
CA GLY A 8 -0.19 30.59 67.36
C GLY A 8 -1.35 29.70 66.96
N ILE A 9 -2.50 29.79 67.59
CA ILE A 9 -3.69 28.98 67.27
C ILE A 9 -4.31 29.42 65.95
N CYS A 10 -4.41 30.72 65.65
CA CYS A 10 -4.86 31.20 64.35
C CYS A 10 -3.92 30.79 63.18
N SER A 11 -2.59 30.80 63.38
CA SER A 11 -1.63 30.36 62.38
C SER A 11 -1.69 28.85 62.15
N PHE A 12 -1.97 28.04 63.18
CA PHE A 12 -2.12 26.60 63.05
C PHE A 12 -3.44 26.19 62.35
N PHE A 13 -4.53 26.97 62.60
CA PHE A 13 -5.80 26.74 61.86
C PHE A 13 -5.75 27.19 60.42
N LEU A 14 -5.03 28.28 60.10
CA LEU A 14 -4.79 28.65 58.67
C LEU A 14 -3.91 27.65 57.95
N LEU A 15 -2.94 27.00 58.59
CA LEU A 15 -2.10 25.97 57.97
C LEU A 15 -2.85 24.63 57.79
N ALA A 16 -3.82 24.32 58.67
CA ALA A 16 -4.63 23.11 58.59
C ALA A 16 -5.71 23.18 57.50
N VAL A 17 -6.21 24.38 57.16
CA VAL A 17 -7.18 24.58 56.06
C VAL A 17 -6.53 24.58 54.69
N SER A 18 -5.22 24.84 54.59
CA SER A 18 -4.49 24.79 53.32
C SER A 18 -4.07 23.36 52.90
N LEU A 19 -4.30 22.33 53.73
CA LEU A 19 -3.99 20.93 53.42
C LEU A 19 -5.23 20.11 52.99
N SER A 20 -6.43 20.68 53.04
CA SER A 20 -7.61 20.11 52.38
C SER A 20 -7.72 20.64 50.94
N SER A 21 -6.71 20.38 50.15
CA SER A 21 -6.80 20.52 48.70
C SER A 21 -7.74 19.42 48.20
N CYS A 22 -8.91 19.83 47.71
CA CYS A 22 -9.82 18.93 47.03
C CYS A 22 -9.07 18.22 45.90
N GLN A 23 -8.88 16.91 45.99
CA GLN A 23 -8.36 16.10 44.91
C GLN A 23 -9.23 16.23 43.66
N ASP A 24 -10.50 16.54 43.80
CA ASP A 24 -11.46 16.71 42.68
C ASP A 24 -11.22 17.97 41.83
N PHE A 25 -10.38 18.92 42.27
CA PHE A 25 -10.10 20.14 41.47
C PHE A 25 -8.98 19.94 40.43
N LEU A 26 -8.24 18.85 40.49
CA LEU A 26 -7.19 18.53 39.52
C LEU A 26 -7.66 17.54 38.43
N GLU A 27 -8.85 16.99 38.57
CA GLU A 27 -9.50 16.19 37.51
C GLU A 27 -10.43 17.10 36.67
N PHE A 28 -9.88 18.14 36.07
CA PHE A 28 -10.60 18.91 35.07
C PHE A 28 -10.55 18.12 33.77
N GLU A 29 -11.59 17.33 33.47
CA GLU A 29 -11.81 16.79 32.12
C GLU A 29 -12.10 18.00 31.21
N PRO A 30 -11.28 18.28 30.20
CA PRO A 30 -11.55 19.37 29.25
C PRO A 30 -12.89 19.11 28.57
N TYR A 31 -13.83 20.03 28.73
CA TYR A 31 -15.15 19.93 28.10
C TYR A 31 -14.97 19.79 26.57
N GLY A 32 -15.35 18.64 26.01
CA GLY A 32 -15.25 18.36 24.56
C GLY A 32 -14.01 17.58 24.11
N LEU A 33 -13.11 17.17 24.99
CA LEU A 33 -12.07 16.19 24.70
C LEU A 33 -12.42 14.86 25.40
N GLU A 34 -12.74 13.83 24.62
CA GLU A 34 -12.93 12.48 25.15
C GLU A 34 -11.58 11.97 25.66
N GLY A 35 -11.37 11.98 26.99
CA GLY A 35 -10.19 11.41 27.63
C GLY A 35 -10.17 9.89 27.47
N SER A 36 -9.00 9.27 27.40
CA SER A 36 -8.83 7.82 27.24
C SER A 36 -9.58 6.97 28.28
N VAL A 37 -9.80 7.50 29.48
CA VAL A 37 -10.50 6.83 30.59
C VAL A 37 -12.01 6.73 30.34
N ASN A 38 -12.59 7.62 29.54
CA ASN A 38 -14.02 7.72 29.28
C ASN A 38 -14.44 7.28 27.88
N PHE A 39 -13.49 6.92 27.00
CA PHE A 39 -13.76 6.67 25.59
C PHE A 39 -14.50 5.33 25.35
N TRP A 40 -14.08 4.23 25.98
CA TRP A 40 -14.56 2.87 25.67
C TRP A 40 -15.82 2.52 26.50
N LYS A 41 -17.00 3.11 26.16
CA LYS A 41 -18.25 2.87 26.88
C LYS A 41 -19.39 2.36 26.01
N THR A 42 -19.48 2.79 24.78
CA THR A 42 -20.62 2.55 23.89
C THR A 42 -20.20 2.01 22.53
N GLU A 43 -21.14 1.42 21.78
CA GLU A 43 -20.91 1.02 20.39
C GLU A 43 -20.50 2.21 19.50
N ASN A 44 -21.01 3.40 19.78
CA ASN A 44 -20.63 4.61 19.06
C ASN A 44 -19.15 4.96 19.26
N ASP A 45 -18.60 4.72 20.43
CA ASP A 45 -17.16 4.94 20.68
C ASP A 45 -16.32 3.93 19.91
N VAL A 46 -16.76 2.67 19.86
CA VAL A 46 -16.14 1.65 19.02
C VAL A 46 -16.21 2.05 17.54
N GLN A 47 -17.37 2.52 17.07
CA GLN A 47 -17.51 2.97 15.68
C GLN A 47 -16.57 4.15 15.34
N LYS A 48 -16.36 5.10 16.27
CA LYS A 48 -15.38 6.18 16.10
C LYS A 48 -13.95 5.63 15.96
N ALA A 49 -13.58 4.63 16.78
CA ALA A 49 -12.28 3.97 16.67
C ALA A 49 -12.10 3.25 15.31
N LEU A 50 -13.15 2.58 14.81
CA LEU A 50 -13.14 1.96 13.49
C LEU A 50 -13.01 2.98 12.35
N ASN A 51 -13.68 4.14 12.48
CA ASN A 51 -13.54 5.23 11.52
C ASN A 51 -12.12 5.79 11.51
N ALA A 52 -11.45 5.84 12.66
CA ALA A 52 -10.06 6.27 12.75
C ALA A 52 -9.09 5.33 12.03
N PHE A 53 -9.37 4.02 11.92
CA PHE A 53 -8.59 3.14 11.03
C PHE A 53 -8.73 3.56 9.58
N HIS A 54 -9.96 3.78 9.13
CA HIS A 54 -10.23 4.13 7.74
C HIS A 54 -9.57 5.45 7.36
N GLU A 55 -9.72 6.49 8.18
CA GLU A 55 -9.03 7.77 7.99
C GLU A 55 -7.51 7.58 7.94
N PHE A 56 -6.98 6.72 8.83
CA PHE A 56 -5.54 6.49 8.92
C PHE A 56 -4.96 5.84 7.65
N THR A 57 -5.74 5.00 6.95
CA THR A 57 -5.28 4.36 5.71
C THR A 57 -4.98 5.36 4.59
N TYR A 58 -5.53 6.58 4.63
CA TYR A 58 -5.25 7.63 3.64
C TYR A 58 -4.02 8.48 3.93
N LYS A 59 -3.33 8.25 5.04
CA LYS A 59 -2.11 9.00 5.38
C LYS A 59 -0.98 8.71 4.41
N GLU A 60 -0.11 9.72 4.23
CA GLU A 60 1.02 9.69 3.30
C GLU A 60 1.93 8.48 3.49
N GLY A 61 2.25 8.11 4.74
CA GLY A 61 3.11 6.97 5.04
C GLY A 61 2.43 5.60 4.94
N VAL A 62 1.09 5.53 4.79
CA VAL A 62 0.33 4.27 4.73
C VAL A 62 0.02 3.88 3.29
N THR A 63 -0.78 4.68 2.59
CA THR A 63 -1.13 4.43 1.19
C THR A 63 -0.85 5.61 0.26
N GLY A 64 -0.13 6.60 0.76
CA GLY A 64 0.34 7.73 -0.01
C GLY A 64 1.65 7.44 -0.76
N ARG A 65 2.38 8.50 -1.08
CA ARG A 65 3.66 8.42 -1.82
C ARG A 65 4.71 7.58 -1.09
N GLY A 66 4.65 7.49 0.26
CA GLY A 66 5.65 6.79 1.05
C GLY A 66 5.93 5.37 0.55
N LEU A 67 4.89 4.58 0.34
CA LEU A 67 5.02 3.22 -0.21
C LEU A 67 5.52 3.21 -1.66
N MET A 68 5.05 4.14 -2.48
CA MET A 68 5.43 4.18 -3.90
C MET A 68 6.90 4.56 -4.12
N TRP A 69 7.54 5.26 -3.18
CA TRP A 69 8.97 5.50 -3.26
C TRP A 69 9.80 4.24 -3.20
N PHE A 70 9.35 3.20 -2.50
CA PHE A 70 10.02 1.89 -2.53
C PHE A 70 9.92 1.23 -3.90
N GLU A 71 8.78 1.38 -4.60
CA GLU A 71 8.63 0.90 -5.97
C GLU A 71 9.53 1.67 -6.97
N ASN A 72 9.90 2.91 -6.65
CA ASN A 72 10.84 3.69 -7.49
C ASN A 72 12.19 3.00 -7.69
N CYS A 73 12.58 2.06 -6.81
CA CYS A 73 13.75 1.21 -7.02
C CYS A 73 13.61 0.31 -8.24
N SER A 74 12.39 -0.05 -8.64
CA SER A 74 12.13 -1.06 -9.68
C SER A 74 12.64 -0.66 -11.07
N ASP A 75 12.59 -1.62 -11.99
CA ASP A 75 12.87 -1.44 -13.40
C ASP A 75 11.62 -1.04 -14.21
N ASN A 76 10.48 -0.85 -13.53
CA ASN A 76 9.21 -0.48 -14.16
C ASN A 76 9.01 1.05 -14.25
N ILE A 77 9.58 1.80 -13.33
CA ILE A 77 9.32 3.24 -13.20
C ILE A 77 10.59 4.06 -13.03
N VAL A 78 10.51 5.32 -13.42
CA VAL A 78 11.52 6.34 -13.12
C VAL A 78 10.85 7.56 -12.50
N THR A 79 11.64 8.37 -11.81
CA THR A 79 11.19 9.65 -11.28
C THR A 79 10.99 10.62 -12.45
N GLY A 80 9.80 11.17 -12.58
CA GLY A 80 9.42 12.05 -13.67
C GLY A 80 9.95 13.47 -13.56
N ARG A 81 10.50 13.84 -12.40
CA ARG A 81 11.09 15.15 -12.13
C ARG A 81 12.21 15.03 -11.12
N PRO A 82 13.23 15.88 -11.17
CA PRO A 82 14.36 15.82 -10.24
C PRO A 82 13.91 15.89 -8.78
N GLN A 83 14.33 14.91 -7.99
CA GLN A 83 14.04 14.79 -6.57
C GLN A 83 15.19 14.03 -5.90
N ALA A 84 16.14 14.76 -5.33
CA ALA A 84 17.40 14.18 -4.84
C ALA A 84 17.22 12.98 -3.92
N GLU A 85 16.27 13.03 -2.96
CA GLU A 85 16.02 11.89 -2.06
C GLU A 85 15.36 10.70 -2.76
N ALA A 86 14.50 10.95 -3.75
CA ALA A 86 13.89 9.89 -4.55
C ALA A 86 14.94 9.22 -5.45
N ASP A 87 15.87 9.98 -5.99
CA ASP A 87 17.00 9.48 -6.79
C ASP A 87 17.97 8.65 -5.91
N GLN A 88 18.17 9.04 -4.65
CA GLN A 88 18.92 8.27 -3.68
C GLN A 88 18.26 6.91 -3.39
N ILE A 89 16.93 6.88 -3.21
CA ILE A 89 16.17 5.62 -3.04
C ILE A 89 16.37 4.74 -4.28
N LYS A 90 16.17 5.31 -5.48
CA LYS A 90 16.31 4.60 -6.74
C LYS A 90 17.70 4.02 -6.96
N ASN A 91 18.73 4.72 -6.51
CA ASN A 91 20.13 4.33 -6.65
C ASN A 91 20.65 3.46 -5.49
N PHE A 92 19.78 3.03 -4.56
CA PHE A 92 20.16 2.29 -3.34
C PHE A 92 21.15 3.08 -2.46
N GLN A 93 21.00 4.38 -2.41
CA GLN A 93 21.78 5.32 -1.62
C GLN A 93 20.96 5.95 -0.48
N MET A 94 19.79 5.37 -0.18
CA MET A 94 18.98 5.77 0.96
C MET A 94 19.77 5.53 2.25
N SER A 95 19.74 6.51 3.14
CA SER A 95 20.32 6.41 4.48
C SER A 95 19.25 6.56 5.56
N ALA A 96 19.56 6.25 6.79
CA ALA A 96 18.65 6.38 7.93
C ALA A 96 18.13 7.83 8.15
N GLY A 97 18.86 8.84 7.68
CA GLY A 97 18.49 10.26 7.81
C GLY A 97 17.75 10.85 6.62
N ASN A 98 17.77 10.18 5.47
CA ASN A 98 17.07 10.62 4.27
C ASN A 98 16.08 9.53 3.80
N GLY A 99 15.26 9.80 2.83
CA GLY A 99 14.28 8.82 2.32
C GLY A 99 12.94 9.45 2.03
N ARG A 100 12.89 10.75 2.04
CA ARG A 100 11.70 11.52 1.70
C ARG A 100 10.45 10.99 2.44
N ASP A 101 9.33 10.90 1.75
CA ASP A 101 8.08 10.40 2.32
C ASP A 101 8.13 8.88 2.68
N ALA A 102 9.10 8.13 2.15
CA ALA A 102 9.31 6.72 2.50
C ALA A 102 9.65 6.51 3.98
N LYS A 103 10.36 7.46 4.62
CA LYS A 103 10.68 7.41 6.06
C LYS A 103 9.44 7.51 6.94
N GLU A 104 8.34 8.06 6.43
CA GLU A 104 7.07 8.19 7.17
C GLU A 104 6.32 6.85 7.30
N THR A 105 6.69 5.85 6.49
CA THR A 105 6.03 4.53 6.51
C THR A 105 6.21 3.82 7.85
N TRP A 106 7.42 3.81 8.40
CA TRP A 106 7.69 3.15 9.68
C TRP A 106 6.83 3.72 10.84
N PRO A 107 6.90 5.01 11.16
CA PRO A 107 6.11 5.56 12.26
C PRO A 107 4.60 5.48 11.99
N ALA A 108 4.15 5.65 10.74
CA ALA A 108 2.74 5.53 10.40
C ALA A 108 2.20 4.13 10.67
N MET A 109 2.94 3.08 10.29
CA MET A 109 2.50 1.71 10.53
C MET A 109 2.49 1.35 12.03
N PHE A 110 3.45 1.83 12.82
CA PHE A 110 3.41 1.66 14.28
C PHE A 110 2.25 2.44 14.94
N GLN A 111 1.88 3.61 14.43
CA GLN A 111 0.68 4.32 14.89
C GLN A 111 -0.60 3.56 14.56
N LEU A 112 -0.68 2.93 13.38
CA LEU A 112 -1.82 2.07 13.01
C LEU A 112 -1.88 0.84 13.91
N ASN A 113 -0.74 0.20 14.18
CA ASN A 113 -0.62 -0.90 15.13
C ASN A 113 -1.11 -0.50 16.55
N ALA A 114 -0.71 0.67 17.05
CA ALA A 114 -1.14 1.15 18.36
C ALA A 114 -2.67 1.30 18.43
N LYS A 115 -3.31 1.88 17.41
CA LYS A 115 -4.78 1.98 17.32
C LYS A 115 -5.44 0.59 17.31
N ALA A 116 -4.87 -0.37 16.60
CA ALA A 116 -5.38 -1.75 16.57
C ALA A 116 -5.28 -2.39 17.96
N ASN A 117 -4.14 -2.25 18.63
CA ASN A 117 -3.96 -2.77 19.98
C ASN A 117 -4.90 -2.13 21.01
N ASP A 118 -5.25 -0.84 20.85
CA ASP A 118 -6.23 -0.18 21.73
C ASP A 118 -7.62 -0.81 21.58
N VAL A 119 -8.05 -1.13 20.37
CA VAL A 119 -9.31 -1.85 20.14
C VAL A 119 -9.25 -3.26 20.74
N LEU A 120 -8.18 -4.02 20.47
CA LEU A 120 -8.01 -5.40 20.96
C LEU A 120 -7.94 -5.48 22.49
N ARG A 121 -7.43 -4.46 23.14
CA ARG A 121 -7.34 -4.39 24.62
C ARG A 121 -8.68 -4.05 25.27
N ASN A 122 -9.45 -3.15 24.70
CA ASN A 122 -10.61 -2.59 25.37
C ASN A 122 -11.94 -3.24 24.97
N VAL A 123 -12.15 -3.52 23.67
CA VAL A 123 -13.44 -3.98 23.15
C VAL A 123 -13.90 -5.35 23.72
N PRO A 124 -13.03 -6.35 23.96
CA PRO A 124 -13.49 -7.64 24.47
C PRO A 124 -14.25 -7.57 25.78
N GLY A 125 -13.88 -6.63 26.68
CA GLY A 125 -14.50 -6.43 27.99
C GLY A 125 -15.74 -5.54 28.00
N MET A 126 -16.10 -4.91 26.87
CA MET A 126 -17.23 -3.98 26.82
C MET A 126 -18.59 -4.69 26.85
N ALA A 127 -19.59 -4.06 27.46
CA ALA A 127 -20.97 -4.52 27.48
C ALA A 127 -21.73 -4.02 26.21
N ILE A 128 -21.34 -4.52 25.04
CA ILE A 128 -21.92 -4.19 23.72
C ILE A 128 -22.31 -5.47 23.00
N SER A 129 -22.96 -5.36 21.83
CA SER A 129 -23.35 -6.51 21.03
C SER A 129 -22.16 -7.34 20.54
N GLU A 130 -22.34 -8.65 20.45
CA GLU A 130 -21.29 -9.54 19.91
C GLU A 130 -20.99 -9.25 18.44
N GLU A 131 -21.98 -8.77 17.67
CA GLU A 131 -21.80 -8.32 16.29
C GLU A 131 -20.79 -7.16 16.23
N MET A 132 -20.97 -6.15 17.08
CA MET A 132 -20.05 -4.99 17.14
C MET A 132 -18.67 -5.42 17.65
N LYS A 133 -18.59 -6.35 18.62
CA LYS A 133 -17.29 -6.89 19.07
C LYS A 133 -16.56 -7.60 17.94
N ASN A 134 -17.23 -8.51 17.24
CA ASN A 134 -16.65 -9.27 16.14
C ASN A 134 -16.18 -8.33 15.00
N LYS A 135 -17.00 -7.35 14.64
CA LYS A 135 -16.65 -6.31 13.67
C LYS A 135 -15.39 -5.55 14.09
N ALA A 136 -15.33 -5.12 15.34
CA ALA A 136 -14.23 -4.30 15.85
C ALA A 136 -12.93 -5.10 16.00
N ILE A 137 -12.99 -6.24 16.65
CA ILE A 137 -11.84 -7.12 16.87
C ILE A 137 -11.30 -7.64 15.53
N GLY A 138 -12.19 -8.05 14.61
CA GLY A 138 -11.79 -8.48 13.28
C GLY A 138 -11.09 -7.39 12.47
N GLN A 139 -11.59 -6.15 12.49
CA GLN A 139 -10.92 -5.02 11.85
C GLN A 139 -9.59 -4.68 12.54
N ALA A 140 -9.50 -4.78 13.84
CA ALA A 140 -8.27 -4.50 14.57
C ALA A 140 -7.16 -5.52 14.25
N HIS A 141 -7.47 -6.82 14.23
CA HIS A 141 -6.54 -7.84 13.75
C HIS A 141 -6.09 -7.58 12.31
N PHE A 142 -7.03 -7.25 11.41
CA PHE A 142 -6.69 -6.92 10.03
C PHE A 142 -5.72 -5.73 9.93
N TYR A 143 -5.99 -4.63 10.62
CA TYR A 143 -5.14 -3.43 10.52
C TYR A 143 -3.80 -3.58 11.24
N ARG A 144 -3.71 -4.40 12.31
CA ARG A 144 -2.42 -4.78 12.90
C ARG A 144 -1.59 -5.58 11.91
N ALA A 145 -2.15 -6.63 11.35
CA ALA A 145 -1.49 -7.43 10.32
C ALA A 145 -1.11 -6.60 9.09
N PHE A 146 -2.00 -5.72 8.64
CA PHE A 146 -1.74 -4.80 7.53
C PHE A 146 -0.53 -3.91 7.81
N ALA A 147 -0.41 -3.34 9.02
CA ALA A 147 0.72 -2.51 9.40
C ALA A 147 2.05 -3.29 9.32
N TYR A 148 2.09 -4.49 9.88
CA TYR A 148 3.30 -5.32 9.82
C TYR A 148 3.60 -5.86 8.42
N LEU A 149 2.59 -6.09 7.58
CA LEU A 149 2.78 -6.52 6.20
C LEU A 149 3.51 -5.46 5.35
N TRP A 150 3.36 -4.18 5.69
CA TRP A 150 4.09 -3.09 5.02
C TRP A 150 5.43 -2.77 5.66
N LEU A 151 5.71 -3.25 6.87
CA LEU A 151 7.03 -3.12 7.50
C LEU A 151 7.96 -4.29 7.13
N ALA A 152 7.44 -5.52 7.17
CA ALA A 152 8.24 -6.72 7.05
C ALA A 152 9.06 -6.80 5.75
N PRO A 153 8.51 -6.60 4.54
CA PRO A 153 9.27 -6.76 3.30
C PRO A 153 10.26 -5.61 3.04
N PHE A 154 10.12 -4.46 3.71
CA PHE A 154 11.03 -3.32 3.50
C PHE A 154 12.13 -3.23 4.54
N TYR A 155 11.86 -3.65 5.77
CA TYR A 155 12.78 -3.45 6.89
C TYR A 155 13.17 -4.73 7.59
N GLY A 156 12.51 -5.84 7.26
CA GLY A 156 12.73 -7.14 7.90
C GLY A 156 13.69 -8.04 7.14
N ASP A 157 14.53 -8.76 7.88
CA ASP A 157 15.48 -9.74 7.35
C ASP A 157 15.38 -11.07 8.13
N ASN A 158 15.80 -12.14 7.50
CA ASN A 158 15.89 -13.47 8.12
C ASN A 158 17.29 -13.69 8.73
N GLY A 159 17.61 -12.91 9.74
CA GLY A 159 18.89 -12.96 10.43
C GLY A 159 18.81 -12.42 11.85
N PRO A 160 19.87 -12.53 12.64
CA PRO A 160 19.86 -12.04 14.02
C PRO A 160 19.40 -10.58 14.12
N ASN A 161 18.39 -10.33 14.94
CA ASN A 161 17.73 -9.02 15.07
C ASN A 161 17.13 -8.50 13.74
N GLY A 162 16.71 -9.41 12.86
CA GLY A 162 16.20 -9.06 11.54
C GLY A 162 14.70 -8.77 11.51
N GLY A 163 13.92 -9.19 12.51
CA GLY A 163 12.48 -8.93 12.55
C GLY A 163 12.13 -7.46 12.83
N ILE A 164 10.85 -7.15 12.78
CA ILE A 164 10.27 -5.87 13.20
C ILE A 164 9.80 -6.04 14.66
N PRO A 165 10.07 -5.09 15.58
CA PRO A 165 9.58 -5.18 16.97
C PRO A 165 8.09 -5.51 17.03
N ILE A 166 7.73 -6.58 17.75
CA ILE A 166 6.34 -7.03 17.88
C ILE A 166 5.74 -6.39 19.13
N ILE A 167 4.73 -5.54 18.92
CA ILE A 167 3.98 -4.85 19.97
C ILE A 167 2.52 -5.24 19.80
N THR A 168 1.96 -5.89 20.83
CA THR A 168 0.57 -6.35 20.86
C THR A 168 -0.22 -5.65 21.96
N GLU A 169 -1.51 -5.90 22.03
CA GLU A 169 -2.41 -5.41 23.11
C GLU A 169 -1.96 -5.89 24.50
N ASN A 170 -1.23 -6.99 24.56
CA ASN A 170 -0.70 -7.57 25.81
C ASN A 170 0.66 -6.98 26.22
N THR A 171 1.29 -6.18 25.36
CA THR A 171 2.57 -5.53 25.68
C THR A 171 2.35 -4.42 26.70
N PRO A 172 2.96 -4.49 27.91
CA PRO A 172 2.81 -3.44 28.91
C PRO A 172 3.31 -2.08 28.39
N THR A 173 2.65 -1.00 28.78
CA THR A 173 3.03 0.37 28.35
C THR A 173 4.48 0.73 28.70
N ALA A 174 5.01 0.22 29.82
CA ALA A 174 6.40 0.42 30.23
C ALA A 174 7.41 -0.36 29.36
N GLU A 175 6.95 -1.31 28.54
CA GLU A 175 7.76 -2.23 27.76
C GLU A 175 7.55 -2.08 26.23
N LEU A 176 7.02 -0.95 25.78
CA LEU A 176 6.76 -0.70 24.34
C LEU A 176 8.03 -0.63 23.49
N ASP A 177 9.19 -0.37 24.11
CA ASP A 177 10.49 -0.40 23.44
C ASP A 177 11.00 -1.87 23.34
N GLN A 178 10.34 -2.65 22.48
CA GLN A 178 10.64 -4.06 22.26
C GLN A 178 11.87 -4.24 21.34
N PRO A 179 12.71 -5.24 21.62
CA PRO A 179 13.79 -5.62 20.71
C PRO A 179 13.22 -6.22 19.42
N ARG A 180 14.03 -6.25 18.40
CA ARG A 180 13.72 -6.93 17.14
C ARG A 180 13.75 -8.46 17.35
N PRO A 181 12.76 -9.22 16.84
CA PRO A 181 12.86 -10.67 16.75
C PRO A 181 14.10 -11.13 15.99
N SER A 182 14.54 -12.35 16.24
CA SER A 182 15.71 -12.93 15.54
C SER A 182 15.49 -13.09 14.04
N SER A 183 14.23 -13.14 13.58
CA SER A 183 13.89 -13.30 12.17
C SER A 183 12.57 -12.59 11.85
N VAL A 184 12.45 -12.05 10.64
CA VAL A 184 11.21 -11.51 10.07
C VAL A 184 10.14 -12.59 9.91
N LEU A 185 10.48 -13.87 9.94
CA LEU A 185 9.49 -14.95 9.91
C LEU A 185 8.52 -14.87 11.09
N ALA A 186 8.97 -14.45 12.27
CA ALA A 186 8.07 -14.22 13.41
C ALA A 186 7.00 -13.16 13.11
N ASN A 187 7.35 -12.14 12.33
CA ASN A 187 6.38 -11.14 11.89
C ASN A 187 5.39 -11.73 10.86
N TYR A 188 5.86 -12.50 9.90
CA TYR A 188 4.96 -13.14 8.93
C TYR A 188 4.01 -14.15 9.59
N ASP A 189 4.48 -14.91 10.57
CA ASP A 189 3.61 -15.81 11.36
C ASP A 189 2.52 -15.03 12.08
N MET A 190 2.87 -13.91 12.74
CA MET A 190 1.89 -13.04 13.40
C MET A 190 0.90 -12.43 12.41
N ILE A 191 1.38 -11.96 11.25
CA ILE A 191 0.51 -11.40 10.20
C ILE A 191 -0.49 -12.44 9.72
N ILE A 192 -0.04 -13.66 9.45
CA ILE A 192 -0.90 -14.75 8.99
C ILE A 192 -1.94 -15.10 10.06
N GLN A 193 -1.53 -15.19 11.33
CA GLN A 193 -2.44 -15.46 12.45
C GLN A 193 -3.49 -14.36 12.61
N ASP A 194 -3.09 -13.10 12.62
CA ASP A 194 -4.02 -11.97 12.73
C ASP A 194 -5.00 -11.91 11.54
N MET A 195 -4.53 -12.22 10.33
CA MET A 195 -5.41 -12.27 9.16
C MET A 195 -6.37 -13.48 9.21
N GLU A 196 -5.97 -14.60 9.79
CA GLU A 196 -6.90 -15.72 10.04
C GLU A 196 -7.97 -15.33 11.06
N GLU A 197 -7.59 -14.71 12.19
CA GLU A 197 -8.56 -14.21 13.17
C GLU A 197 -9.51 -13.16 12.57
N ALA A 198 -8.98 -12.23 11.78
CA ALA A 198 -9.80 -11.30 11.04
C ALA A 198 -10.76 -12.00 10.08
N GLY A 199 -10.29 -13.00 9.34
CA GLY A 199 -11.12 -13.82 8.44
C GLY A 199 -12.22 -14.62 9.17
N ASN A 200 -11.98 -15.03 10.40
CA ASN A 200 -12.98 -15.74 11.22
C ASN A 200 -14.09 -14.80 11.71
N LEU A 201 -13.75 -13.55 12.07
CA LEU A 201 -14.66 -12.61 12.71
C LEU A 201 -15.39 -11.68 11.72
N LEU A 202 -14.74 -11.34 10.60
CA LEU A 202 -15.30 -10.39 9.62
C LEU A 202 -16.36 -11.04 8.72
N PRO A 203 -17.34 -10.25 8.27
CA PRO A 203 -18.35 -10.70 7.32
C PRO A 203 -17.78 -10.93 5.91
N TYR A 204 -18.53 -11.56 5.05
CA TYR A 204 -18.28 -11.55 3.62
C TYR A 204 -18.58 -10.16 3.03
N PHE A 205 -18.01 -9.86 1.86
CA PHE A 205 -18.21 -8.56 1.21
C PHE A 205 -19.69 -8.29 0.89
N SER A 206 -20.43 -9.30 0.43
CA SER A 206 -21.88 -9.20 0.11
C SER A 206 -22.75 -8.84 1.33
N GLN A 207 -22.24 -9.05 2.54
CA GLN A 207 -22.92 -8.75 3.79
C GLN A 207 -22.63 -7.33 4.30
N LEU A 208 -21.68 -6.61 3.67
CA LEU A 208 -21.37 -5.23 4.07
C LEU A 208 -22.44 -4.27 3.55
N PRO A 209 -22.95 -3.37 4.40
CA PRO A 209 -23.74 -2.25 3.93
C PRO A 209 -22.85 -1.29 3.11
N SER A 210 -23.44 -0.54 2.20
CA SER A 210 -22.71 0.33 1.26
C SER A 210 -21.82 1.37 1.94
N GLU A 211 -22.22 1.85 3.12
CA GLU A 211 -21.44 2.78 3.95
C GLU A 211 -20.16 2.16 4.54
N ASP A 212 -20.08 0.83 4.57
CA ASP A 212 -18.90 0.09 5.02
C ASP A 212 -18.01 -0.39 3.85
N TYR A 213 -18.31 -0.04 2.61
CA TYR A 213 -17.46 -0.37 1.47
C TYR A 213 -16.08 0.28 1.64
N GLY A 214 -15.03 -0.49 1.37
CA GLY A 214 -13.63 -0.11 1.66
C GLY A 214 -13.13 -0.54 3.04
N ARG A 215 -14.00 -1.09 3.89
CA ARG A 215 -13.59 -1.72 5.15
C ARG A 215 -13.15 -3.16 4.95
N PRO A 216 -12.32 -3.69 5.84
CA PRO A 216 -11.88 -5.08 5.79
C PRO A 216 -13.06 -6.07 5.84
N HIS A 217 -12.93 -7.15 5.09
CA HIS A 217 -13.88 -8.25 5.05
C HIS A 217 -13.13 -9.59 4.90
N LYS A 218 -13.84 -10.70 5.06
CA LYS A 218 -13.28 -12.05 5.12
C LYS A 218 -12.31 -12.37 3.97
N ALA A 219 -12.71 -12.19 2.72
CA ALA A 219 -11.86 -12.48 1.58
C ALA A 219 -10.62 -11.56 1.49
N ALA A 220 -10.73 -10.31 1.96
CA ALA A 220 -9.59 -9.40 2.06
C ALA A 220 -8.53 -9.94 3.04
N ALA A 221 -8.95 -10.40 4.22
CA ALA A 221 -8.06 -10.98 5.20
C ALA A 221 -7.32 -12.21 4.63
N TRP A 222 -8.04 -13.14 4.00
CA TRP A 222 -7.41 -14.30 3.34
C TRP A 222 -6.42 -13.92 2.26
N ALA A 223 -6.71 -12.89 1.46
CA ALA A 223 -5.82 -12.45 0.40
C ALA A 223 -4.51 -11.85 0.93
N PHE A 224 -4.59 -11.09 2.02
CA PHE A 224 -3.39 -10.55 2.67
C PHE A 224 -2.62 -11.64 3.44
N ALA A 225 -3.28 -12.66 4.01
CA ALA A 225 -2.62 -13.85 4.56
C ALA A 225 -1.82 -14.59 3.47
N ALA A 226 -2.43 -14.80 2.28
CA ALA A 226 -1.74 -15.40 1.14
C ALA A 226 -0.50 -14.59 0.72
N ARG A 227 -0.60 -13.26 0.67
CA ARG A 227 0.53 -12.39 0.33
C ARG A 227 1.63 -12.45 1.38
N ALA A 228 1.30 -12.43 2.67
CA ALA A 228 2.27 -12.59 3.76
C ALA A 228 3.00 -13.94 3.67
N ALA A 229 2.26 -15.02 3.45
CA ALA A 229 2.82 -16.34 3.25
C ALA A 229 3.72 -16.41 2.01
N LEU A 230 3.34 -15.74 0.90
CA LEU A 230 4.18 -15.67 -0.30
C LEU A 230 5.51 -14.96 -0.03
N TYR A 231 5.49 -13.90 0.78
CA TYR A 231 6.72 -13.19 1.15
C TYR A 231 7.57 -14.01 2.14
N ALA A 232 6.95 -14.74 3.07
CA ALA A 232 7.64 -15.66 3.96
C ALA A 232 8.30 -16.84 3.22
N ALA A 233 7.69 -17.28 2.11
CA ALA A 233 8.13 -18.44 1.34
C ALA A 233 9.55 -18.27 0.71
N GLN A 234 10.05 -17.04 0.57
CA GLN A 234 11.44 -16.82 0.17
C GLN A 234 12.45 -17.34 1.20
N TYR A 235 12.04 -17.45 2.45
CA TYR A 235 12.89 -17.89 3.57
C TYR A 235 12.61 -19.34 3.99
N ASP A 236 11.36 -19.80 3.82
CA ASP A 236 10.96 -21.17 4.15
C ASP A 236 9.83 -21.63 3.20
N ALA A 237 10.15 -22.60 2.36
CA ALA A 237 9.25 -23.12 1.33
C ALA A 237 7.93 -23.72 1.85
N LYS A 238 7.84 -24.04 3.16
CA LYS A 238 6.59 -24.54 3.75
C LYS A 238 5.41 -23.57 3.55
N TYR A 239 5.67 -22.27 3.50
CA TYR A 239 4.64 -21.24 3.32
C TYR A 239 3.95 -21.27 1.95
N TYR A 240 4.51 -21.92 0.93
CA TYR A 240 3.79 -22.08 -0.34
C TYR A 240 2.47 -22.85 -0.19
N ASN A 241 2.41 -23.83 0.72
CA ASN A 241 1.15 -24.53 1.02
C ASN A 241 0.11 -23.58 1.65
N THR A 242 0.54 -22.70 2.53
CA THR A 242 -0.30 -21.65 3.12
C THR A 242 -0.84 -20.69 2.07
N VAL A 243 0.00 -20.30 1.09
CA VAL A 243 -0.45 -19.49 -0.07
C VAL A 243 -1.55 -20.19 -0.84
N ILE A 244 -1.36 -21.47 -1.17
CA ILE A 244 -2.32 -22.26 -1.93
C ILE A 244 -3.66 -22.34 -1.18
N ASP A 245 -3.64 -22.65 0.12
CA ASP A 245 -4.84 -22.77 0.95
C ASP A 245 -5.67 -21.47 0.96
N TYR A 246 -5.05 -20.34 1.27
CA TYR A 246 -5.77 -19.06 1.30
C TYR A 246 -6.26 -18.61 -0.07
N CYS A 247 -5.48 -18.84 -1.13
CA CYS A 247 -5.93 -18.55 -2.49
C CYS A 247 -7.13 -19.42 -2.87
N ASP A 248 -7.14 -20.69 -2.49
CA ASP A 248 -8.25 -21.60 -2.73
C ASP A 248 -9.54 -21.18 -2.04
N ARG A 249 -9.45 -20.69 -0.80
CA ARG A 249 -10.61 -20.13 -0.09
C ARG A 249 -11.29 -19.02 -0.88
N ILE A 250 -10.49 -18.17 -1.58
CA ILE A 250 -11.02 -17.06 -2.38
C ILE A 250 -11.50 -17.54 -3.75
N ILE A 251 -10.75 -18.42 -4.42
CA ILE A 251 -11.08 -18.94 -5.76
C ILE A 251 -12.38 -19.74 -5.74
N ASN A 252 -12.65 -20.44 -4.63
CA ASN A 252 -13.82 -21.30 -4.45
C ASN A 252 -15.04 -20.56 -3.87
N LEU A 253 -14.98 -19.22 -3.68
CA LEU A 253 -16.15 -18.44 -3.28
C LEU A 253 -17.26 -18.56 -4.31
N THR A 254 -18.49 -18.62 -3.83
CA THR A 254 -19.71 -18.82 -4.64
C THR A 254 -20.75 -17.72 -4.36
N GLY A 255 -21.84 -17.72 -5.12
CA GLY A 255 -22.91 -16.74 -4.94
C GLY A 255 -22.43 -15.30 -5.19
N GLU A 256 -22.89 -14.38 -4.38
CA GLU A 256 -22.57 -12.95 -4.48
C GLU A 256 -21.13 -12.61 -4.12
N ASP A 257 -20.46 -13.48 -3.36
CA ASP A 257 -19.05 -13.31 -2.99
C ASP A 257 -18.06 -13.89 -4.00
N LYS A 258 -18.57 -14.56 -5.05
CA LYS A 258 -17.73 -15.10 -6.12
C LYS A 258 -16.83 -14.03 -6.70
N ARG A 259 -15.54 -14.32 -6.81
CA ARG A 259 -14.56 -13.45 -7.44
C ARG A 259 -14.23 -13.93 -8.85
N GLY A 260 -13.92 -12.98 -9.73
CA GLY A 260 -13.62 -13.26 -11.13
C GLY A 260 -12.71 -12.20 -11.74
N LEU A 261 -12.15 -12.48 -12.90
CA LEU A 261 -11.45 -11.47 -13.69
C LEU A 261 -12.50 -10.59 -14.39
N TYR A 262 -12.41 -9.27 -14.21
CA TYR A 262 -13.24 -8.33 -14.93
C TYR A 262 -12.94 -8.43 -16.44
N PRO A 263 -13.94 -8.54 -17.31
CA PRO A 263 -13.72 -8.92 -18.72
C PRO A 263 -12.84 -7.94 -19.49
N ASP A 264 -13.02 -6.64 -19.26
CA ASP A 264 -12.31 -5.56 -19.97
C ASP A 264 -11.29 -4.89 -19.05
N PHE A 265 -10.02 -5.28 -19.21
CA PHE A 265 -8.93 -4.69 -18.42
C PHE A 265 -8.84 -3.17 -18.55
N SER A 266 -9.16 -2.61 -19.72
CA SER A 266 -9.08 -1.16 -19.96
C SER A 266 -10.10 -0.36 -19.13
N ARG A 267 -11.16 -1.02 -18.70
CA ARG A 267 -12.22 -0.42 -17.87
C ARG A 267 -12.14 -0.78 -16.39
N LEU A 268 -11.28 -1.74 -16.03
CA LEU A 268 -11.18 -2.24 -14.66
C LEU A 268 -10.93 -1.11 -13.64
N PHE A 269 -10.07 -0.15 -13.97
CA PHE A 269 -9.68 0.94 -13.08
C PHE A 269 -10.48 2.24 -13.34
N ARG A 270 -11.77 2.12 -13.61
CA ARG A 270 -12.71 3.23 -13.75
C ARG A 270 -13.64 3.31 -12.56
N GLN A 271 -14.14 4.52 -12.27
CA GLN A 271 -15.00 4.77 -11.12
C GLN A 271 -16.24 3.88 -11.10
N GLU A 272 -16.90 3.69 -12.25
CA GLU A 272 -18.09 2.86 -12.38
C GLU A 272 -17.88 1.38 -12.04
N ASN A 273 -16.62 0.94 -11.99
CA ASN A 273 -16.22 -0.43 -11.66
C ASN A 273 -15.58 -0.54 -10.27
N ASN A 274 -15.68 0.50 -9.44
CA ASN A 274 -15.29 0.38 -8.04
C ASN A 274 -16.04 -0.80 -7.39
N PHE A 275 -15.29 -1.61 -6.66
CA PHE A 275 -15.81 -2.80 -5.97
C PHE A 275 -16.41 -3.89 -6.88
N CYS A 276 -16.01 -3.94 -8.18
CA CYS A 276 -16.40 -5.04 -9.06
C CYS A 276 -15.89 -6.39 -8.56
N GLU A 277 -16.31 -7.48 -9.23
CA GLU A 277 -15.98 -8.86 -8.85
C GLU A 277 -14.48 -9.16 -8.83
N GLU A 278 -13.65 -8.37 -9.51
CA GLU A 278 -12.21 -8.56 -9.46
C GLU A 278 -11.55 -7.90 -8.24
N TYR A 279 -12.16 -6.89 -7.62
CA TYR A 279 -11.60 -6.23 -6.46
C TYR A 279 -11.78 -7.09 -5.21
N VAL A 280 -10.68 -7.66 -4.68
CA VAL A 280 -10.69 -8.39 -3.42
C VAL A 280 -10.59 -7.45 -2.24
N PHE A 281 -9.75 -6.42 -2.34
CA PHE A 281 -9.75 -5.33 -1.35
C PHE A 281 -9.37 -4.00 -2.00
N SER A 282 -10.20 -3.01 -1.77
CA SER A 282 -10.01 -1.65 -2.26
C SER A 282 -10.42 -0.65 -1.18
N LEU A 283 -9.61 0.38 -0.99
CA LEU A 283 -10.00 1.52 -0.18
C LEU A 283 -11.02 2.36 -0.95
N LEU A 284 -11.96 2.97 -0.23
CA LEU A 284 -12.98 3.83 -0.82
C LEU A 284 -12.33 5.11 -1.37
N GLY A 285 -12.57 5.40 -2.64
CA GLY A 285 -12.32 6.72 -3.19
C GLY A 285 -13.50 7.64 -2.88
N ASN A 286 -13.25 8.82 -2.36
CA ASN A 286 -14.28 9.84 -2.19
C ASN A 286 -13.74 11.24 -2.48
N ALA A 287 -14.69 12.16 -2.70
CA ALA A 287 -14.42 13.53 -3.08
C ALA A 287 -13.67 14.36 -2.04
N ILE A 288 -13.82 14.02 -0.77
CA ILE A 288 -13.35 14.86 0.35
C ILE A 288 -12.07 14.27 0.92
N GLU A 289 -11.99 12.96 1.12
CA GLU A 289 -10.93 12.28 1.87
C GLU A 289 -10.33 11.07 1.12
N GLY A 290 -10.70 10.85 -0.14
CA GLY A 290 -10.20 9.72 -0.92
C GLY A 290 -8.68 9.74 -1.14
N PRO A 291 -8.12 8.67 -1.68
CA PRO A 291 -6.69 8.54 -1.91
C PRO A 291 -6.16 9.70 -2.75
N LYS A 292 -5.42 10.59 -2.12
CA LYS A 292 -5.01 11.89 -2.70
C LYS A 292 -4.01 11.76 -3.85
N PHE A 293 -3.38 10.60 -4.00
CA PHE A 293 -2.21 10.46 -4.87
C PHE A 293 -2.41 9.67 -6.16
N HIS A 294 -3.52 8.99 -6.36
CA HIS A 294 -3.74 8.18 -7.55
C HIS A 294 -3.47 8.94 -8.87
N GLY A 295 -4.19 10.01 -9.10
CA GLY A 295 -4.04 10.76 -10.36
C GLY A 295 -2.83 11.69 -10.39
N MET A 296 -2.57 12.38 -9.27
CA MET A 296 -1.59 13.47 -9.23
C MET A 296 -0.14 13.00 -9.29
N SER A 297 0.18 11.87 -8.64
CA SER A 297 1.56 11.39 -8.59
C SER A 297 2.01 10.73 -9.88
N PHE A 298 1.05 10.31 -10.69
CA PHE A 298 1.31 9.46 -11.84
C PHE A 298 1.29 10.18 -13.17
N GLN A 299 0.61 11.30 -13.26
CA GLN A 299 0.56 12.06 -14.50
C GLN A 299 1.70 13.06 -14.62
N ASN A 300 2.10 13.32 -15.84
CA ASN A 300 3.04 14.39 -16.14
C ASN A 300 2.37 15.75 -15.97
N GLY A 301 3.07 16.69 -15.37
CA GLY A 301 2.64 18.07 -15.34
C GLY A 301 2.48 18.62 -16.76
N GLY A 302 1.43 19.39 -16.99
CA GLY A 302 1.28 20.19 -18.22
C GLY A 302 0.59 19.50 -19.38
N TRP A 303 0.03 18.28 -19.25
CA TRP A 303 -0.82 17.73 -20.28
C TRP A 303 -2.29 17.71 -19.88
N GLY A 304 -3.12 18.23 -20.79
CA GLY A 304 -4.55 18.28 -20.59
C GLY A 304 -4.97 19.23 -19.46
N LEU A 305 -6.09 18.90 -18.86
CA LEU A 305 -6.80 19.74 -17.89
C LEU A 305 -6.26 19.58 -16.45
N TYR A 306 -5.25 18.77 -16.24
CA TYR A 306 -4.71 18.46 -14.91
C TYR A 306 -3.35 19.07 -14.67
N ASN A 307 -3.24 19.78 -13.56
CA ASN A 307 -1.96 20.13 -12.98
C ASN A 307 -1.51 18.97 -12.07
N THR A 308 -0.66 18.10 -12.59
CA THR A 308 -0.20 16.90 -11.91
C THR A 308 1.30 16.97 -11.64
N TRP A 309 1.78 16.10 -10.74
CA TRP A 309 3.16 16.18 -10.28
C TRP A 309 4.12 15.34 -11.11
N GLY A 310 3.64 14.30 -11.80
CA GLY A 310 4.45 13.46 -12.68
C GLY A 310 5.61 12.76 -11.97
N TYR A 311 5.42 12.34 -10.73
CA TYR A 311 6.51 11.74 -9.95
C TYR A 311 6.95 10.39 -10.49
N PHE A 312 6.01 9.58 -10.99
CA PHE A 312 6.28 8.22 -11.42
C PHE A 312 5.91 8.05 -12.89
N GLN A 313 6.87 7.57 -13.68
CA GLN A 313 6.71 7.40 -15.11
C GLN A 313 7.16 6.01 -15.53
N PRO A 314 6.49 5.38 -16.51
CA PRO A 314 6.88 4.07 -16.98
C PRO A 314 8.21 4.10 -17.72
N THR A 315 8.98 3.02 -17.60
CA THR A 315 10.18 2.81 -18.41
C THR A 315 9.84 2.14 -19.74
N LEU A 316 10.74 2.26 -20.70
CA LEU A 316 10.63 1.54 -21.96
C LEU A 316 10.78 0.01 -21.76
N GLU A 317 11.50 -0.41 -20.72
CA GLU A 317 11.62 -1.82 -20.31
C GLU A 317 10.27 -2.41 -19.90
N LEU A 318 9.43 -1.64 -19.20
CA LEU A 318 8.07 -2.07 -18.89
C LEU A 318 7.21 -2.11 -20.16
N TYR A 319 7.28 -1.09 -21.00
CA TYR A 319 6.52 -1.06 -22.25
C TYR A 319 6.84 -2.27 -23.16
N LYS A 320 8.12 -2.63 -23.27
CA LYS A 320 8.61 -3.77 -24.06
C LYS A 320 8.35 -5.14 -23.41
N ALA A 321 8.01 -5.18 -22.10
CA ALA A 321 7.65 -6.42 -21.43
C ALA A 321 6.30 -6.98 -21.88
N TYR A 322 5.41 -6.13 -22.39
CA TYR A 322 4.13 -6.55 -22.96
C TYR A 322 4.32 -7.19 -24.33
N GLU A 323 3.69 -8.34 -24.51
CA GLU A 323 3.68 -9.05 -25.79
C GLU A 323 2.89 -8.26 -26.86
N LYS A 324 3.18 -8.53 -28.12
CA LYS A 324 2.40 -7.94 -29.22
C LYS A 324 0.93 -8.38 -29.13
N GLY A 325 0.02 -7.41 -29.12
CA GLY A 325 -1.41 -7.64 -28.99
C GLY A 325 -1.93 -7.69 -27.55
N ASP A 326 -1.06 -7.52 -26.53
CA ASP A 326 -1.49 -7.43 -25.14
C ASP A 326 -2.28 -6.12 -24.90
N VAL A 327 -3.58 -6.26 -24.66
CA VAL A 327 -4.48 -5.11 -24.45
C VAL A 327 -4.15 -4.32 -23.18
N ARG A 328 -3.44 -4.93 -22.24
CA ARG A 328 -3.04 -4.29 -20.97
C ARG A 328 -1.99 -3.21 -21.18
N ARG A 329 -1.15 -3.33 -22.22
CA ARG A 329 -0.10 -2.33 -22.49
C ARG A 329 -0.69 -0.93 -22.67
N ASP A 330 -1.60 -0.78 -23.60
CA ASP A 330 -2.19 0.52 -23.93
C ASP A 330 -3.22 0.99 -22.87
N ALA A 331 -3.73 0.06 -22.05
CA ALA A 331 -4.52 0.39 -20.86
C ALA A 331 -3.68 0.87 -19.67
N THR A 332 -2.40 0.52 -19.64
CA THR A 332 -1.48 0.88 -18.54
C THR A 332 -0.60 2.08 -18.89
N ILE A 333 -0.15 2.19 -20.13
CA ILE A 333 0.86 3.17 -20.59
C ILE A 333 0.31 3.96 -21.76
N LEU A 334 0.43 5.29 -21.71
CA LEU A 334 0.29 6.16 -22.87
C LEU A 334 1.65 6.31 -23.54
N TYR A 335 1.67 5.91 -24.81
CA TYR A 335 2.82 6.02 -25.69
C TYR A 335 2.56 7.08 -26.76
N PRO A 336 3.54 7.91 -27.15
CA PRO A 336 3.37 8.90 -28.21
C PRO A 336 2.78 8.28 -29.50
N GLY A 337 1.80 8.98 -30.05
CA GLY A 337 1.00 8.48 -31.16
C GLY A 337 -0.33 7.84 -30.76
N ASN A 338 -0.56 7.56 -29.46
CA ASN A 338 -1.89 7.13 -29.02
C ASN A 338 -2.89 8.29 -29.18
N HIS A 339 -4.06 7.98 -29.77
CA HIS A 339 -5.21 8.84 -29.75
C HIS A 339 -6.15 8.41 -28.63
N ILE A 340 -6.53 9.34 -27.79
CA ILE A 340 -7.46 9.11 -26.68
C ILE A 340 -8.41 10.29 -26.51
N THR A 341 -9.63 10.01 -26.14
CA THR A 341 -10.53 11.03 -25.61
C THR A 341 -10.28 11.16 -24.12
N PHE A 342 -9.89 12.31 -23.66
CA PHE A 342 -9.63 12.58 -22.26
C PHE A 342 -10.38 13.82 -21.81
N VAL A 343 -11.35 13.63 -20.89
CA VAL A 343 -12.18 14.72 -20.36
C VAL A 343 -12.94 15.48 -21.47
N GLY A 344 -13.36 14.76 -22.52
CA GLY A 344 -14.07 15.32 -23.66
C GLY A 344 -13.18 15.99 -24.71
N GLU A 345 -11.87 16.00 -24.51
CA GLU A 345 -10.90 16.51 -25.48
C GLU A 345 -10.23 15.36 -26.24
N ASP A 346 -10.05 15.52 -27.54
CA ASP A 346 -9.27 14.57 -28.35
C ASP A 346 -7.78 14.86 -28.15
N ILE A 347 -7.07 13.91 -27.57
CA ILE A 347 -5.65 13.99 -27.26
C ILE A 347 -4.88 13.10 -28.23
N HIS A 348 -4.03 13.70 -29.02
CA HIS A 348 -3.00 12.99 -29.78
C HIS A 348 -1.70 13.02 -28.97
N PHE A 349 -1.52 12.02 -28.09
CA PHE A 349 -0.45 12.02 -27.11
C PHE A 349 0.94 12.11 -27.78
N GLY A 350 1.76 13.05 -27.34
CA GLY A 350 3.06 13.35 -27.94
C GLY A 350 3.03 14.42 -29.04
N VAL A 351 1.85 14.81 -29.53
CA VAL A 351 1.68 15.87 -30.53
C VAL A 351 0.87 17.03 -29.95
N ASN A 352 -0.25 16.75 -29.32
CA ASN A 352 -1.09 17.72 -28.65
C ASN A 352 -1.55 17.16 -27.28
N PRO A 353 -1.06 17.68 -26.16
CA PRO A 353 -0.03 18.71 -26.06
C PRO A 353 1.35 18.25 -26.52
N SER A 354 2.05 19.13 -27.22
CA SER A 354 3.39 18.86 -27.78
C SER A 354 4.50 18.80 -26.72
N GLY A 355 4.27 19.40 -25.58
CA GLY A 355 5.25 19.49 -24.51
C GLY A 355 5.05 18.46 -23.42
N ILE A 356 5.36 17.20 -23.68
CA ILE A 356 5.41 16.21 -22.60
C ILE A 356 6.69 16.44 -21.81
N SER A 357 6.59 17.19 -20.73
CA SER A 357 7.66 17.27 -19.73
C SER A 357 7.74 15.94 -18.99
N SER A 358 8.37 14.97 -19.61
CA SER A 358 8.50 13.60 -19.09
C SER A 358 9.92 13.10 -19.25
N THR A 359 10.50 12.58 -18.19
CA THR A 359 11.80 11.92 -18.23
C THR A 359 11.79 10.73 -19.18
N SER A 360 10.71 9.93 -19.17
CA SER A 360 10.61 8.74 -20.00
C SER A 360 9.96 8.94 -21.37
N GLY A 361 9.36 10.11 -21.63
CA GLY A 361 8.58 10.35 -22.85
C GLY A 361 7.22 9.65 -22.88
N MET A 362 6.87 8.92 -21.82
CA MET A 362 5.63 8.18 -21.66
C MET A 362 4.95 8.57 -20.35
N THR A 363 3.67 8.20 -20.17
CA THR A 363 2.96 8.36 -18.90
C THR A 363 2.07 7.18 -18.60
N PHE A 364 1.66 7.04 -17.33
CA PHE A 364 0.71 6.03 -16.93
C PHE A 364 -0.72 6.43 -17.27
N ARG A 365 -1.51 5.45 -17.65
CA ARG A 365 -2.93 5.56 -17.96
C ARG A 365 -3.82 4.90 -16.92
N LYS A 366 -3.33 3.88 -16.23
CA LYS A 366 -4.09 2.90 -15.46
C LYS A 366 -5.09 3.49 -14.47
N PHE A 367 -4.75 4.56 -13.75
CA PHE A 367 -5.57 5.14 -12.70
C PHE A 367 -6.13 6.53 -13.04
N ILE A 368 -6.30 6.82 -14.31
CA ILE A 368 -6.97 8.04 -14.73
C ILE A 368 -8.46 7.76 -14.75
N SER A 369 -9.20 8.29 -13.78
CA SER A 369 -10.57 7.90 -13.47
C SER A 369 -11.60 8.30 -14.50
N SER A 370 -11.28 9.20 -15.40
CA SER A 370 -12.23 9.65 -16.42
C SER A 370 -11.55 9.98 -17.72
N TRP A 371 -11.91 9.22 -18.73
CA TRP A 371 -11.42 9.40 -20.09
C TRP A 371 -12.42 10.12 -20.97
N GLU A 372 -13.70 10.10 -20.63
CA GLU A 372 -14.80 10.38 -21.56
C GLU A 372 -15.42 11.76 -21.39
N SER A 373 -15.58 12.27 -20.17
CA SER A 373 -16.09 13.62 -19.95
C SER A 373 -15.66 14.23 -18.62
N ARG A 374 -15.65 15.57 -18.55
CA ARG A 374 -15.44 16.31 -17.28
C ARG A 374 -16.43 15.93 -16.19
N ASN A 375 -17.67 15.62 -16.58
CA ASN A 375 -18.72 15.28 -15.62
C ASN A 375 -18.49 13.91 -14.96
N SER A 376 -17.77 13.00 -15.60
CA SER A 376 -17.44 11.69 -15.03
C SER A 376 -16.27 11.74 -14.02
N ILE A 377 -15.54 12.85 -13.96
CA ILE A 377 -14.51 13.07 -12.93
C ILE A 377 -15.16 13.42 -11.59
N GLY A 378 -16.46 13.75 -11.60
CA GLY A 378 -17.10 14.38 -10.47
C GLY A 378 -16.54 15.78 -10.18
N ASN A 379 -17.15 16.54 -9.30
CA ASN A 379 -16.69 17.86 -8.88
C ASN A 379 -15.38 17.85 -8.07
N THR A 380 -14.67 16.73 -8.03
CA THR A 380 -13.67 16.38 -7.04
C THR A 380 -12.25 16.47 -7.53
N VAL A 381 -12.06 16.49 -8.83
CA VAL A 381 -10.77 16.82 -9.41
C VAL A 381 -10.80 18.29 -9.79
N ASN A 382 -10.35 19.13 -8.90
CA ASN A 382 -10.00 20.49 -9.29
C ASN A 382 -8.68 20.42 -10.06
N PRO A 383 -8.65 20.58 -11.38
CA PRO A 383 -7.44 20.47 -12.18
C PRO A 383 -6.36 21.49 -11.81
N ASN A 384 -6.74 22.52 -11.04
CA ASN A 384 -5.85 23.58 -10.60
C ASN A 384 -5.46 23.46 -9.11
N SER A 385 -5.89 22.42 -8.41
CA SER A 385 -5.59 22.27 -6.98
C SER A 385 -4.55 21.16 -6.75
N ASN A 386 -3.60 21.46 -5.88
CA ASN A 386 -2.65 20.46 -5.37
C ASN A 386 -3.30 19.40 -4.45
N ASN A 387 -4.61 19.45 -4.26
CA ASN A 387 -5.41 18.60 -3.41
C ASN A 387 -6.50 17.88 -4.21
N SER A 388 -6.12 17.07 -5.18
CA SER A 388 -7.09 16.22 -5.86
C SER A 388 -7.39 14.98 -5.01
N SER A 389 -8.55 14.95 -4.39
CA SER A 389 -9.15 13.71 -3.93
C SER A 389 -9.69 12.93 -5.13
N ASN A 390 -9.57 11.63 -5.13
CA ASN A 390 -9.99 10.80 -6.23
C ASN A 390 -11.17 9.91 -5.81
N VAL A 391 -12.23 9.92 -6.60
CA VAL A 391 -13.40 9.04 -6.42
C VAL A 391 -13.12 7.59 -6.86
N LEU A 392 -11.99 7.35 -7.53
CA LEU A 392 -11.54 6.01 -7.84
C LEU A 392 -11.06 5.31 -6.57
N GLY A 393 -11.59 4.12 -6.31
CA GLY A 393 -11.11 3.26 -5.22
C GLY A 393 -9.65 2.84 -5.42
N MET A 394 -8.88 2.85 -4.34
CA MET A 394 -7.51 2.35 -4.36
C MET A 394 -7.49 0.84 -4.19
N VAL A 395 -7.29 0.11 -5.28
CA VAL A 395 -7.19 -1.36 -5.25
C VAL A 395 -5.86 -1.78 -4.65
N LEU A 396 -5.91 -2.47 -3.52
CA LEU A 396 -4.72 -2.99 -2.84
C LEU A 396 -4.47 -4.46 -3.14
N ILE A 397 -5.53 -5.20 -3.46
CA ILE A 397 -5.42 -6.60 -3.91
C ILE A 397 -6.64 -6.97 -4.77
N ARG A 398 -6.43 -7.70 -5.85
CA ARG A 398 -7.47 -8.13 -6.77
C ARG A 398 -7.33 -9.60 -7.16
N TYR A 399 -8.36 -10.15 -7.76
CA TYR A 399 -8.45 -11.57 -8.07
C TYR A 399 -7.32 -12.06 -8.98
N ALA A 400 -6.86 -11.25 -9.93
CA ALA A 400 -5.71 -11.60 -10.75
C ALA A 400 -4.43 -11.83 -9.91
N ASP A 401 -4.22 -11.03 -8.85
CA ASP A 401 -3.08 -11.25 -7.94
C ASP A 401 -3.24 -12.55 -7.15
N VAL A 402 -4.45 -12.91 -6.72
CA VAL A 402 -4.74 -14.20 -6.08
C VAL A 402 -4.38 -15.37 -7.00
N LEU A 403 -4.76 -15.29 -8.29
CA LEU A 403 -4.40 -16.30 -9.28
C LEU A 403 -2.89 -16.40 -9.48
N LEU A 404 -2.19 -15.26 -9.54
CA LEU A 404 -0.74 -15.21 -9.71
C LEU A 404 0.01 -15.71 -8.47
N MET A 405 -0.45 -15.38 -7.26
CA MET A 405 0.13 -15.90 -6.02
C MET A 405 0.01 -17.43 -5.95
N LYS A 406 -1.17 -17.98 -6.26
CA LYS A 406 -1.34 -19.45 -6.32
C LYS A 406 -0.49 -20.09 -7.39
N ALA A 407 -0.48 -19.54 -8.61
CA ALA A 407 0.35 -20.08 -9.70
C ALA A 407 1.84 -20.07 -9.34
N GLU A 408 2.31 -19.02 -8.70
CA GLU A 408 3.69 -18.95 -8.20
C GLU A 408 3.96 -20.04 -7.16
N ALA A 409 3.11 -20.16 -6.14
CA ALA A 409 3.27 -21.16 -5.11
C ALA A 409 3.33 -22.59 -5.69
N LEU A 410 2.47 -22.89 -6.65
CA LEU A 410 2.48 -24.19 -7.34
C LEU A 410 3.77 -24.42 -8.15
N ILE A 411 4.25 -23.43 -8.88
CA ILE A 411 5.47 -23.54 -9.68
C ILE A 411 6.69 -23.74 -8.78
N TRP A 412 6.78 -23.01 -7.67
CA TRP A 412 7.95 -23.08 -6.77
C TRP A 412 7.94 -24.33 -5.90
N SER A 413 6.78 -24.82 -5.46
CA SER A 413 6.68 -26.00 -4.58
C SER A 413 6.55 -27.31 -5.34
N GLN A 414 5.93 -27.32 -6.54
CA GLN A 414 5.61 -28.54 -7.28
C GLN A 414 6.31 -28.63 -8.64
N GLY A 415 7.03 -27.57 -9.03
CA GLY A 415 7.82 -27.53 -10.24
C GLY A 415 7.16 -26.83 -11.43
N GLU A 416 8.00 -26.45 -12.40
CA GLU A 416 7.57 -25.89 -13.67
C GLU A 416 6.76 -26.93 -14.46
N GLY A 417 5.81 -26.46 -15.27
CA GLY A 417 4.89 -27.32 -16.02
C GLY A 417 3.67 -27.78 -15.22
N ASN A 418 3.51 -27.35 -13.94
CA ASN A 418 2.32 -27.65 -13.17
C ASN A 418 1.05 -27.26 -13.94
N THR A 419 0.11 -28.21 -14.07
CA THR A 419 -1.08 -28.07 -14.93
C THR A 419 -2.05 -27.01 -14.38
N GLU A 420 -2.21 -26.95 -13.07
CA GLU A 420 -3.07 -25.96 -12.43
C GLU A 420 -2.49 -24.56 -12.55
N ALA A 421 -1.19 -24.38 -12.28
CA ALA A 421 -0.51 -23.11 -12.48
C ALA A 421 -0.64 -22.62 -13.93
N LYS A 422 -0.51 -23.52 -14.90
CA LYS A 422 -0.74 -23.21 -16.32
C LYS A 422 -2.17 -22.70 -16.56
N ALA A 423 -3.17 -23.38 -16.01
CA ALA A 423 -4.56 -22.97 -16.17
C ALA A 423 -4.83 -21.59 -15.56
N LEU A 424 -4.26 -21.29 -14.38
CA LEU A 424 -4.38 -19.99 -13.74
C LEU A 424 -3.75 -18.87 -14.57
N LEU A 425 -2.53 -19.06 -15.08
CA LEU A 425 -1.87 -18.09 -15.95
C LEU A 425 -2.66 -17.87 -17.25
N ASN A 426 -3.16 -18.94 -17.87
CA ASN A 426 -3.90 -18.84 -19.13
C ASN A 426 -5.25 -18.13 -18.98
N ARG A 427 -5.88 -18.14 -17.80
CA ARG A 427 -7.06 -17.30 -17.52
C ARG A 427 -6.73 -15.80 -17.65
N ILE A 428 -5.59 -15.38 -17.11
CA ILE A 428 -5.13 -13.98 -17.18
C ILE A 428 -4.75 -13.63 -18.62
N ARG A 429 -3.99 -14.48 -19.31
CA ARG A 429 -3.58 -14.29 -20.71
C ARG A 429 -4.77 -14.19 -21.66
N LYS A 430 -5.76 -15.04 -21.48
CA LYS A 430 -7.00 -14.99 -22.26
C LYS A 430 -7.71 -13.63 -22.12
N ARG A 431 -7.83 -13.10 -20.91
CA ARG A 431 -8.39 -11.78 -20.67
C ARG A 431 -7.53 -10.67 -21.30
N ALA A 432 -6.21 -10.85 -21.33
CA ALA A 432 -5.26 -9.94 -21.97
C ALA A 432 -5.26 -10.01 -23.52
N GLY A 433 -6.06 -10.89 -24.13
CA GLY A 433 -6.09 -11.09 -25.58
C GLY A 433 -4.91 -11.88 -26.12
N LEU A 434 -4.19 -12.60 -25.26
CA LEU A 434 -2.97 -13.34 -25.61
C LEU A 434 -3.24 -14.83 -25.81
N PRO A 435 -2.44 -15.51 -26.65
CA PRO A 435 -2.49 -16.95 -26.78
C PRO A 435 -2.12 -17.64 -25.47
N GLU A 436 -2.66 -18.83 -25.25
CA GLU A 436 -2.36 -19.63 -24.08
C GLU A 436 -0.90 -20.13 -24.09
N ASN A 437 -0.29 -20.16 -22.94
CA ASN A 437 1.00 -20.80 -22.71
C ASN A 437 0.85 -22.33 -22.75
N SER A 438 1.78 -23.01 -23.37
CA SER A 438 1.84 -24.48 -23.38
C SER A 438 2.28 -25.06 -22.03
N GLN A 439 3.06 -24.28 -21.26
CA GLN A 439 3.58 -24.64 -19.93
C GLN A 439 3.47 -23.46 -18.97
N ALA A 440 3.66 -23.72 -17.67
CA ALA A 440 3.84 -22.71 -16.65
C ALA A 440 5.30 -22.72 -16.19
N THR A 441 6.07 -21.74 -16.61
CA THR A 441 7.46 -21.56 -16.18
C THR A 441 7.61 -20.38 -15.25
N LYS A 442 8.70 -20.35 -14.46
CA LYS A 442 9.04 -19.20 -13.61
C LYS A 442 9.16 -17.91 -14.42
N ALA A 443 9.78 -17.98 -15.60
CA ALA A 443 9.94 -16.83 -16.48
C ALA A 443 8.58 -16.27 -16.96
N GLN A 444 7.68 -17.15 -17.39
CA GLN A 444 6.32 -16.76 -17.81
C GLN A 444 5.53 -16.14 -16.66
N LEU A 445 5.54 -16.76 -15.48
CA LEU A 445 4.88 -16.19 -14.30
C LEU A 445 5.44 -14.82 -13.94
N LYS A 446 6.76 -14.67 -13.88
CA LYS A 446 7.42 -13.38 -13.55
C LYS A 446 7.03 -12.28 -14.53
N ASN A 447 6.97 -12.57 -15.85
CA ASN A 447 6.55 -11.60 -16.84
C ASN A 447 5.04 -11.31 -16.76
N GLU A 448 4.21 -12.34 -16.59
CA GLU A 448 2.77 -12.19 -16.46
C GLU A 448 2.42 -11.31 -15.26
N ARG A 449 3.06 -11.57 -14.09
CA ARG A 449 2.89 -10.77 -12.90
C ARG A 449 3.36 -9.32 -13.11
N ARG A 450 4.49 -9.10 -13.80
CA ARG A 450 4.98 -7.78 -14.16
C ARG A 450 3.97 -6.99 -14.99
N CYS A 451 3.45 -7.58 -16.07
CA CYS A 451 2.51 -6.92 -16.97
C CYS A 451 1.12 -6.71 -16.35
N GLU A 452 0.65 -7.68 -15.60
CA GLU A 452 -0.67 -7.65 -14.98
C GLU A 452 -0.76 -6.60 -13.87
N LEU A 453 0.20 -6.61 -12.94
CA LEU A 453 0.20 -5.78 -11.74
C LEU A 453 1.02 -4.49 -11.87
N ALA A 454 1.49 -4.17 -13.09
CA ALA A 454 2.27 -2.97 -13.32
C ALA A 454 1.56 -1.75 -12.76
N PHE A 455 2.28 -1.01 -11.91
CA PHE A 455 1.84 0.27 -11.42
C PHE A 455 0.58 0.26 -10.54
N GLU A 456 0.30 -0.86 -9.90
CA GLU A 456 -0.74 -0.89 -8.86
C GLU A 456 -0.19 -0.40 -7.53
N PHE A 457 -1.11 -0.06 -6.61
CA PHE A 457 -0.78 0.65 -5.37
C PHE A 457 -0.13 -0.27 -4.33
N GLN A 458 0.84 -1.01 -4.78
CA GLN A 458 1.71 -1.83 -3.95
C GLN A 458 3.08 -1.89 -4.63
N PRO A 459 4.17 -1.74 -3.90
CA PRO A 459 5.51 -1.81 -4.44
C PRO A 459 5.90 -3.25 -4.76
N SER A 460 5.14 -3.88 -5.68
CA SER A 460 5.22 -5.30 -5.95
C SER A 460 6.47 -5.67 -6.74
N ARG A 461 6.86 -4.87 -7.75
CA ARG A 461 7.97 -5.25 -8.64
C ARG A 461 9.31 -5.26 -7.93
N HIS A 462 9.57 -4.27 -7.07
CA HIS A 462 10.81 -4.24 -6.29
C HIS A 462 10.89 -5.44 -5.34
N ILE A 463 9.82 -5.68 -4.57
CA ILE A 463 9.75 -6.83 -3.65
C ILE A 463 9.90 -8.15 -4.42
N ASP A 464 9.21 -8.29 -5.54
CA ASP A 464 9.27 -9.51 -6.37
C ASP A 464 10.70 -9.77 -6.88
N LEU A 465 11.39 -8.75 -7.38
CA LEU A 465 12.78 -8.88 -7.83
C LEU A 465 13.73 -9.29 -6.69
N VAL A 466 13.53 -8.73 -5.51
CA VAL A 466 14.36 -9.07 -4.32
C VAL A 466 14.11 -10.52 -3.91
N ARG A 467 12.85 -10.92 -3.69
CA ARG A 467 12.50 -12.26 -3.21
C ARG A 467 12.76 -13.38 -4.23
N TRP A 468 12.79 -13.07 -5.53
CA TRP A 468 13.21 -14.01 -6.57
C TRP A 468 14.73 -14.09 -6.76
N GLY A 469 15.51 -13.20 -6.15
CA GLY A 469 16.94 -13.10 -6.35
C GLY A 469 17.36 -12.44 -7.67
N ASP A 470 16.43 -11.79 -8.36
CA ASP A 470 16.65 -11.20 -9.69
C ASP A 470 17.12 -9.73 -9.62
N ALA A 471 17.02 -9.10 -8.45
CA ALA A 471 17.23 -7.66 -8.27
C ALA A 471 18.62 -7.20 -8.76
N GLN A 472 19.69 -7.93 -8.43
CA GLN A 472 21.05 -7.58 -8.85
C GLN A 472 21.18 -7.54 -10.37
N GLN A 473 20.63 -8.53 -11.07
CA GLN A 473 20.67 -8.59 -12.53
C GLN A 473 19.78 -7.52 -13.18
N ALA A 474 18.57 -7.30 -12.64
CA ALA A 474 17.64 -6.32 -13.18
C ALA A 474 18.21 -4.90 -13.08
N TYR A 475 18.82 -4.57 -11.94
CA TYR A 475 19.30 -3.22 -11.66
C TYR A 475 20.68 -2.91 -12.25
N SER A 476 21.45 -3.92 -12.67
CA SER A 476 22.72 -3.72 -13.38
C SER A 476 22.55 -3.23 -14.82
N LYS A 477 21.32 -3.12 -15.31
CA LYS A 477 21.02 -2.62 -16.65
C LYS A 477 20.58 -1.16 -16.57
N PRO A 478 20.92 -0.31 -17.58
CA PRO A 478 20.36 1.02 -17.69
C PRO A 478 18.85 0.95 -17.98
N LEU A 479 18.15 2.05 -17.72
CA LEU A 479 16.74 2.19 -18.05
C LEU A 479 16.58 3.19 -19.19
N HIS A 480 15.62 2.90 -20.08
CA HIS A 480 15.37 3.68 -21.26
C HIS A 480 13.98 4.33 -21.24
N GLY A 481 13.89 5.40 -21.95
CA GLY A 481 12.69 6.11 -22.33
C GLY A 481 12.71 6.41 -23.81
N ILE A 482 11.89 7.35 -24.22
CA ILE A 482 11.77 7.77 -25.60
C ILE A 482 11.82 9.30 -25.72
N LYS A 483 12.34 9.76 -26.85
CA LYS A 483 12.34 11.17 -27.26
C LYS A 483 11.54 11.30 -28.55
N VAL A 484 10.55 12.18 -28.55
CA VAL A 484 9.71 12.45 -29.72
C VAL A 484 10.27 13.63 -30.48
N THR A 485 10.42 13.50 -31.78
CA THR A 485 10.65 14.58 -32.70
C THR A 485 9.40 14.80 -33.55
N LEU A 486 8.86 16.01 -33.50
CA LEU A 486 7.68 16.38 -34.28
C LEU A 486 8.11 16.80 -35.72
N ARG A 487 7.19 16.63 -36.65
CA ARG A 487 7.31 17.19 -38.00
C ARG A 487 7.44 18.72 -37.92
N THR A 488 8.07 19.31 -38.89
CA THR A 488 8.30 20.75 -38.94
C THR A 488 7.01 21.57 -38.96
N ASP A 489 5.93 21.01 -39.45
CA ASP A 489 4.59 21.62 -39.47
C ASP A 489 3.82 21.43 -38.16
N GLY A 490 4.37 20.68 -37.19
CA GLY A 490 3.75 20.40 -35.87
C GLY A 490 2.55 19.49 -35.93
N THR A 491 2.20 18.92 -37.09
CA THR A 491 0.96 18.14 -37.27
C THR A 491 1.04 16.66 -36.85
N GLY A 492 2.27 16.17 -36.58
CA GLY A 492 2.47 14.76 -36.24
C GLY A 492 3.88 14.45 -35.78
N ILE A 493 4.10 13.19 -35.45
CA ILE A 493 5.40 12.66 -35.07
C ILE A 493 6.20 12.36 -36.34
N ASP A 494 7.44 12.86 -36.40
CA ASP A 494 8.42 12.52 -37.42
C ASP A 494 9.11 11.21 -37.08
N HIS A 495 9.74 11.16 -35.90
CA HIS A 495 10.34 9.92 -35.39
C HIS A 495 10.37 9.88 -33.86
N ILE A 496 10.62 8.69 -33.32
CA ILE A 496 10.76 8.40 -31.90
C ILE A 496 12.09 7.69 -31.71
N ASP A 497 12.97 8.29 -30.91
CA ASP A 497 14.25 7.71 -30.54
C ASP A 497 14.17 7.05 -29.16
N GLU A 498 14.79 5.89 -29.01
CA GLU A 498 15.07 5.31 -27.70
C GLU A 498 16.27 6.02 -27.09
N ILE A 499 16.14 6.46 -25.84
CA ILE A 499 17.20 7.16 -25.11
C ILE A 499 17.44 6.51 -23.75
N GLU A 500 18.69 6.46 -23.31
CA GLU A 500 18.99 6.11 -21.93
C GLU A 500 18.55 7.26 -21.02
N ILE A 501 17.75 6.95 -19.99
CA ILE A 501 17.21 7.93 -19.04
C ILE A 501 17.70 7.71 -17.62
N TRP A 502 18.25 6.51 -17.33
CA TRP A 502 18.83 6.19 -16.04
C TRP A 502 19.96 5.17 -16.20
N ALA A 503 21.11 5.49 -15.66
CA ALA A 503 22.27 4.60 -15.73
C ALA A 503 22.04 3.29 -14.93
N SER A 504 22.84 2.28 -15.22
CA SER A 504 22.89 1.05 -14.44
C SER A 504 23.21 1.33 -12.96
N ARG A 505 22.63 0.52 -12.06
CA ARG A 505 22.72 0.71 -10.61
C ARG A 505 23.38 -0.50 -9.95
N THR A 506 24.12 -0.25 -8.88
CA THR A 506 24.75 -1.31 -8.11
C THR A 506 23.85 -1.74 -6.97
N PHE A 507 23.24 -2.93 -7.10
CA PHE A 507 22.47 -3.55 -6.03
C PHE A 507 23.34 -4.56 -5.28
N ASN A 508 23.54 -4.32 -3.98
CA ASN A 508 24.20 -5.28 -3.11
C ASN A 508 23.13 -6.14 -2.40
N PRO A 509 22.96 -7.43 -2.75
CA PRO A 509 21.92 -8.27 -2.18
C PRO A 509 22.08 -8.54 -0.68
N LYS A 510 23.22 -8.25 -0.08
CA LYS A 510 23.47 -8.38 1.37
C LYS A 510 23.10 -7.14 2.18
N VAL A 511 22.79 -6.03 1.50
CA VAL A 511 22.46 -4.75 2.13
C VAL A 511 21.12 -4.23 1.61
N HIS A 512 21.00 -4.11 0.29
CA HIS A 512 19.90 -3.41 -0.36
C HIS A 512 18.61 -4.23 -0.51
N HIS A 513 18.57 -5.46 0.03
CA HIS A 513 17.34 -6.27 0.10
C HIS A 513 16.35 -5.73 1.13
N VAL A 514 16.82 -4.87 2.04
CA VAL A 514 16.03 -4.10 3.02
C VAL A 514 16.43 -2.64 2.96
N PHE A 515 15.61 -1.78 3.56
CA PHE A 515 15.86 -0.34 3.68
C PHE A 515 16.33 0.01 5.11
N PRO A 516 17.00 1.17 5.28
CA PRO A 516 17.40 1.63 6.60
C PRO A 516 16.17 2.03 7.43
N ILE A 517 16.17 1.63 8.70
CA ILE A 517 15.19 2.11 9.67
C ILE A 517 15.46 3.60 9.90
N PRO A 518 14.42 4.48 9.95
CA PRO A 518 14.62 5.91 10.14
C PRO A 518 15.44 6.23 11.40
N SER A 519 16.42 7.12 11.29
CA SER A 519 17.32 7.48 12.39
C SER A 519 16.58 8.05 13.62
N THR A 520 15.45 8.71 13.39
CA THR A 520 14.59 9.21 14.45
C THR A 520 14.02 8.09 15.33
N GLU A 521 13.70 6.95 14.75
CA GLU A 521 13.19 5.79 15.47
C GLU A 521 14.31 5.07 16.23
N ILE A 522 15.48 4.91 15.58
CA ILE A 522 16.68 4.36 16.26
C ILE A 522 17.07 5.23 17.46
N SER A 523 17.04 6.56 17.34
CA SER A 523 17.44 7.47 18.43
C SER A 523 16.48 7.48 19.61
N ARG A 524 15.22 7.12 19.40
CA ARG A 524 14.18 7.05 20.45
C ARG A 524 14.16 5.73 21.20
N SER A 525 14.72 4.68 20.63
CA SER A 525 14.71 3.33 21.18
C SER A 525 16.10 2.97 21.76
N LYS A 526 16.09 2.21 22.83
CA LYS A 526 17.30 1.58 23.39
C LYS A 526 17.55 0.19 22.83
N ASN A 527 16.49 -0.44 22.31
CA ASN A 527 16.48 -1.84 21.89
C ASN A 527 16.42 -2.02 20.37
N LEU A 528 16.11 -0.96 19.62
CA LEU A 528 16.01 -1.01 18.16
C LEU A 528 17.40 -0.87 17.51
N THR A 529 17.80 -1.87 16.77
CA THR A 529 19.07 -1.89 16.02
C THR A 529 18.83 -1.65 14.53
N GLN A 530 19.78 -0.95 13.88
CA GLN A 530 19.73 -0.67 12.45
C GLN A 530 19.93 -1.94 11.61
N ASN A 531 19.40 -1.95 10.40
CA ASN A 531 19.69 -2.97 9.41
C ASN A 531 21.18 -2.96 9.02
N LYS A 532 21.72 -4.16 8.79
CA LYS A 532 23.13 -4.32 8.46
C LYS A 532 23.50 -3.57 7.17
N GLY A 533 24.50 -2.74 7.26
CA GLY A 533 25.03 -1.96 6.13
C GLY A 533 24.56 -0.50 6.07
N TYR A 534 23.73 -0.08 7.05
CA TYR A 534 23.23 1.29 7.17
C TYR A 534 23.65 1.97 8.47
#